data_f52bc99fa9df0ffe38c947624c8d1dcb
#
_entry.id   f52bc99fa9df0ffe38c947624c8d1dcb
#
_cell.length_a   1.000
_cell.length_b   1.000
_cell.length_c   1.000
_cell.angle_alpha   90.00
_cell.angle_beta   90.00
_cell.angle_gamma   90.00
#
_symmetry.space_group_name_H-M   'P 1'
#
loop_
_entity.id
_entity.type
_entity.pdbx_description
1 polymer ?
#
loop_
_entity_poly.entity_id
_entity_poly.type
_entity_poly.pdbx_seq_one_letter_code
_entity_poly.pdbx_strand_id
1 'polypeptide(L)'
;MEQVKLYDCFGLIGVPCGCSAEAHMTVQPDTFHIRVNLIPNPDSQEDSDTYSQERPGADLTETFQIREYVPGDSMRQIHWKLSGKFDRLIVRDPALPITRNVLVFWERTGQSGSVKRTDAQAETVVSACRSLSDSGIQFTLGWNDTDSNVCVLHEICGMEDLVGVIPRLLCAAGRKDGVGGASLLVQTRPDALCGHMVYIGEEPCADVLQMQRLGHVTALLCGESPLEGSIPFDVGRYREQLGEIDV
;
A
#
# COMPACT_ATOMS: atom_id res chain seq x y z
N MET A 1 30.01 -17.21 -18.26
CA MET A 1 30.91 -17.17 -17.08
C MET A 1 32.13 -16.40 -17.50
N GLU A 2 32.33 -15.20 -17.00
CA GLU A 2 33.56 -14.44 -17.23
C GLU A 2 34.63 -14.94 -16.26
N GLN A 3 35.80 -15.28 -16.76
CA GLN A 3 36.93 -15.67 -15.93
C GLN A 3 37.59 -14.43 -15.35
N VAL A 4 37.56 -14.30 -14.04
CA VAL A 4 38.31 -13.27 -13.34
C VAL A 4 39.78 -13.62 -13.33
N LYS A 5 40.64 -12.71 -13.80
CA LYS A 5 42.11 -12.85 -13.73
C LYS A 5 42.69 -11.85 -12.75
N LEU A 6 43.48 -12.34 -11.81
CA LEU A 6 44.28 -11.50 -10.93
C LEU A 6 45.64 -11.24 -11.59
N TYR A 7 46.00 -9.98 -11.65
CA TYR A 7 47.30 -9.55 -12.19
C TYR A 7 48.26 -9.14 -11.05
N ASP A 8 49.51 -9.32 -11.29
CA ASP A 8 50.57 -8.80 -10.41
C ASP A 8 50.58 -7.27 -10.40
N CYS A 9 51.32 -6.66 -9.50
CA CYS A 9 51.41 -5.21 -9.35
C CYS A 9 51.93 -4.46 -10.62
N PHE A 10 52.57 -5.17 -11.54
CA PHE A 10 53.05 -4.65 -12.82
C PHE A 10 52.14 -4.99 -13.99
N GLY A 11 51.08 -5.76 -13.77
CA GLY A 11 50.16 -6.16 -14.83
C GLY A 11 50.71 -7.15 -15.84
N LEU A 12 51.85 -7.78 -15.56
CA LEU A 12 52.60 -8.64 -16.50
C LEU A 12 52.15 -10.10 -16.43
N ILE A 13 51.78 -10.56 -15.24
CA ILE A 13 51.38 -11.96 -15.01
C ILE A 13 49.95 -11.99 -14.56
N GLY A 14 49.08 -12.61 -15.38
CA GLY A 14 47.65 -12.83 -15.06
C GLY A 14 47.38 -14.27 -14.67
N VAL A 15 46.95 -14.54 -13.46
CA VAL A 15 46.56 -15.86 -12.98
C VAL A 15 45.04 -15.95 -12.99
N PRO A 16 44.43 -16.98 -13.62
CA PRO A 16 43.00 -17.17 -13.54
C PRO A 16 42.61 -17.46 -12.07
N CYS A 17 41.69 -16.68 -11.56
CA CYS A 17 41.15 -16.85 -10.22
C CYS A 17 39.81 -17.61 -10.31
N GLY A 18 39.71 -18.72 -9.58
CA GLY A 18 38.50 -19.55 -9.51
C GLY A 18 37.42 -18.93 -8.60
N CYS A 19 37.34 -17.64 -8.48
CA CYS A 19 36.27 -16.98 -7.74
C CYS A 19 35.02 -16.89 -8.63
N SER A 20 33.92 -17.50 -8.19
CA SER A 20 32.59 -17.16 -8.71
C SER A 20 32.08 -15.97 -7.90
N ALA A 21 31.78 -14.86 -8.58
CA ALA A 21 31.07 -13.74 -7.98
C ALA A 21 29.68 -13.70 -8.58
N GLU A 22 28.68 -13.72 -7.72
CA GLU A 22 27.30 -13.46 -8.10
C GLU A 22 26.98 -12.00 -7.77
N ALA A 23 26.48 -11.27 -8.74
CA ALA A 23 25.99 -9.93 -8.54
C ALA A 23 24.48 -9.90 -8.87
N HIS A 24 23.70 -9.42 -7.93
CA HIS A 24 22.28 -9.18 -8.13
C HIS A 24 22.07 -7.70 -8.46
N MET A 25 21.38 -7.42 -9.54
CA MET A 25 20.99 -6.08 -9.90
C MET A 25 19.46 -6.00 -9.94
N THR A 26 18.90 -5.14 -9.12
CA THR A 26 17.45 -4.85 -9.15
C THR A 26 17.22 -3.59 -9.96
N VAL A 27 16.45 -3.73 -11.03
CA VAL A 27 16.01 -2.59 -11.84
C VAL A 27 14.67 -2.13 -11.27
N GLN A 28 14.62 -0.87 -10.83
CA GLN A 28 13.36 -0.30 -10.38
C GLN A 28 12.44 -0.08 -11.59
N PRO A 29 11.14 -0.42 -11.49
CA PRO A 29 10.19 -0.14 -12.53
C PRO A 29 10.01 1.38 -12.67
N ASP A 30 9.63 1.79 -13.87
CA ASP A 30 9.15 3.15 -14.08
C ASP A 30 7.87 3.37 -13.27
N THR A 31 7.62 4.60 -12.81
CA THR A 31 6.43 4.91 -12.03
C THR A 31 5.54 5.91 -12.77
N PHE A 32 4.24 5.75 -12.62
CA PHE A 32 3.25 6.66 -13.15
C PHE A 32 2.38 7.23 -12.03
N HIS A 33 1.71 8.33 -12.27
CA HIS A 33 0.89 8.97 -11.26
C HIS A 33 -0.42 8.21 -11.11
N ILE A 34 -0.68 7.71 -9.90
CA ILE A 34 -1.97 7.14 -9.48
C ILE A 34 -2.53 8.06 -8.41
N ARG A 35 -3.75 8.54 -8.57
CA ARG A 35 -4.44 9.23 -7.49
C ARG A 35 -5.19 8.20 -6.65
N VAL A 36 -4.75 8.01 -5.42
CA VAL A 36 -5.42 7.12 -4.48
C VAL A 36 -6.34 7.95 -3.59
N ASN A 37 -7.65 7.75 -3.72
CA ASN A 37 -8.65 8.39 -2.90
C ASN A 37 -9.08 7.41 -1.81
N LEU A 38 -8.89 7.75 -0.55
CA LEU A 38 -9.40 6.94 0.56
C LEU A 38 -10.88 7.26 0.77
N ILE A 39 -11.74 6.24 0.64
CA ILE A 39 -13.17 6.37 0.95
C ILE A 39 -13.32 6.28 2.46
N PRO A 40 -13.92 7.29 3.13
CA PRO A 40 -14.17 7.20 4.56
C PRO A 40 -15.08 6.00 4.86
N ASN A 41 -14.58 5.05 5.65
CA ASN A 41 -15.39 3.93 6.11
C ASN A 41 -16.11 4.32 7.42
N PRO A 42 -17.44 4.54 7.40
CA PRO A 42 -18.18 4.98 8.59
C PRO A 42 -18.29 3.89 9.67
N ASP A 43 -18.02 2.64 9.33
CA ASP A 43 -18.10 1.51 10.25
C ASP A 43 -16.77 1.16 10.92
N SER A 44 -15.68 1.81 10.55
CA SER A 44 -14.39 1.64 11.24
C SER A 44 -14.40 2.39 12.56
N GLN A 45 -14.92 1.74 13.61
CA GLN A 45 -14.81 2.17 15.01
C GLN A 45 -13.43 1.84 15.58
N GLU A 46 -12.38 1.92 14.82
CA GLU A 46 -11.05 1.80 15.40
C GLU A 46 -10.64 3.14 15.99
N ASP A 47 -10.29 3.10 17.29
CA ASP A 47 -9.65 4.20 18.01
C ASP A 47 -8.35 4.57 17.29
N SER A 48 -8.44 5.46 16.31
CA SER A 48 -7.25 5.98 15.66
C SER A 48 -6.67 7.09 16.54
N ASP A 49 -5.49 6.85 17.07
CA ASP A 49 -4.71 7.86 17.83
C ASP A 49 -4.25 9.03 16.97
N THR A 50 -4.61 9.04 15.70
CA THR A 50 -4.14 10.06 14.75
C THR A 50 -5.30 10.71 14.01
N TYR A 51 -5.28 12.03 13.98
CA TYR A 51 -6.32 12.88 13.41
C TYR A 51 -5.78 13.75 12.28
N SER A 52 -6.61 14.02 11.28
CA SER A 52 -6.28 14.89 10.17
C SER A 52 -6.00 16.32 10.67
N GLN A 53 -4.89 16.90 10.21
CA GLN A 53 -4.57 18.31 10.44
C GLN A 53 -5.12 19.24 9.35
N GLU A 54 -5.65 18.67 8.26
CA GLU A 54 -6.06 19.44 7.09
C GLU A 54 -7.58 19.53 6.92
N ARG A 55 -8.33 18.58 7.48
CA ARG A 55 -9.79 18.50 7.29
C ARG A 55 -10.51 18.22 8.60
N PRO A 56 -11.65 18.90 8.85
CA PRO A 56 -12.54 18.54 9.96
C PRO A 56 -13.25 17.22 9.66
N GLY A 57 -13.60 16.49 10.70
CA GLY A 57 -14.30 15.21 10.64
C GLY A 57 -15.61 15.20 11.41
N ALA A 58 -15.98 14.04 11.93
CA ALA A 58 -17.19 13.82 12.72
C ALA A 58 -16.93 13.37 14.15
N ASP A 59 -15.67 13.11 14.52
CA ASP A 59 -15.32 12.64 15.86
C ASP A 59 -15.30 13.80 16.86
N LEU A 60 -16.25 13.77 17.78
CA LEU A 60 -16.43 14.77 18.84
C LEU A 60 -15.46 14.58 20.02
N THR A 61 -14.75 13.47 20.09
CA THR A 61 -13.81 13.17 21.19
C THR A 61 -12.55 14.01 21.06
N GLU A 62 -12.12 14.28 19.83
CA GLU A 62 -10.97 15.11 19.54
C GLU A 62 -11.36 16.40 18.77
N THR A 63 -10.55 17.42 18.95
CA THR A 63 -10.82 18.75 18.40
C THR A 63 -9.85 19.06 17.27
N PHE A 64 -10.37 19.23 16.05
CA PHE A 64 -9.60 19.69 14.90
C PHE A 64 -9.17 21.14 15.08
N GLN A 65 -10.14 22.03 15.31
CA GLN A 65 -9.87 23.44 15.56
C GLN A 65 -10.96 24.07 16.44
N ILE A 66 -10.61 25.25 16.98
CA ILE A 66 -11.51 26.05 17.79
C ILE A 66 -11.74 27.37 17.06
N ARG A 67 -13.01 27.70 16.79
CA ARG A 67 -13.41 28.92 16.10
C ARG A 67 -14.65 29.56 16.72
N GLU A 68 -14.97 30.76 16.29
CA GLU A 68 -16.22 31.39 16.68
C GLU A 68 -17.43 30.71 16.02
N TYR A 69 -18.54 30.72 16.74
CA TYR A 69 -19.81 30.18 16.26
C TYR A 69 -20.32 30.98 15.05
N VAL A 70 -20.77 30.24 14.05
CA VAL A 70 -21.47 30.80 12.88
C VAL A 70 -22.89 30.22 12.86
N PRO A 71 -23.93 31.02 12.51
CA PRO A 71 -25.30 30.55 12.39
C PRO A 71 -25.37 29.32 11.47
N GLY A 72 -25.86 28.20 12.03
CA GLY A 72 -25.89 26.88 11.37
C GLY A 72 -25.01 25.83 12.05
N ASP A 73 -24.09 26.23 12.91
CA ASP A 73 -23.30 25.27 13.68
C ASP A 73 -24.13 24.52 14.71
N SER A 74 -23.76 23.27 14.97
CA SER A 74 -24.43 22.43 15.96
C SER A 74 -24.17 22.92 17.39
N MET A 75 -25.21 23.05 18.19
CA MET A 75 -25.08 23.42 19.60
C MET A 75 -24.29 22.37 20.41
N ARG A 76 -24.18 21.14 19.94
CA ARG A 76 -23.38 20.08 20.59
C ARG A 76 -21.87 20.33 20.49
N GLN A 77 -21.46 21.14 19.52
CA GLN A 77 -20.06 21.49 19.29
C GLN A 77 -19.61 22.72 20.08
N ILE A 78 -20.51 23.39 20.80
CA ILE A 78 -20.18 24.58 21.60
C ILE A 78 -19.27 24.21 22.77
N HIS A 79 -18.14 24.89 22.85
CA HIS A 79 -17.22 24.76 23.97
C HIS A 79 -17.61 25.73 25.11
N TRP A 80 -18.59 25.33 25.92
CA TRP A 80 -19.19 26.19 26.95
C TRP A 80 -18.17 26.82 27.89
N LYS A 81 -17.12 26.10 28.28
CA LYS A 81 -16.09 26.64 29.20
C LYS A 81 -15.29 27.79 28.58
N LEU A 82 -14.94 27.68 27.29
CA LEU A 82 -14.25 28.79 26.60
C LEU A 82 -15.21 29.92 26.24
N SER A 83 -16.43 29.61 25.87
CA SER A 83 -17.47 30.60 25.57
C SER A 83 -17.73 31.50 26.78
N GLY A 84 -17.84 30.91 27.98
CA GLY A 84 -17.99 31.68 29.21
C GLY A 84 -16.75 32.50 29.61
N LYS A 85 -15.55 32.08 29.18
CA LYS A 85 -14.31 32.83 29.46
C LYS A 85 -14.14 34.05 28.53
N PHE A 86 -14.54 33.92 27.28
CA PHE A 86 -14.32 34.94 26.26
C PHE A 86 -15.56 35.80 25.95
N ASP A 87 -16.68 35.53 26.63
CA ASP A 87 -17.97 36.16 26.44
C ASP A 87 -18.48 36.18 24.99
N ARG A 88 -18.20 35.07 24.29
CA ARG A 88 -18.62 34.82 22.91
C ARG A 88 -18.73 33.33 22.66
N LEU A 89 -19.66 32.91 21.78
CA LEU A 89 -19.85 31.51 21.48
C LEU A 89 -18.66 30.97 20.69
N ILE A 90 -18.05 29.92 21.22
CA ILE A 90 -16.91 29.24 20.64
C ILE A 90 -17.31 27.79 20.35
N VAL A 91 -17.01 27.35 19.13
CA VAL A 91 -17.30 26.00 18.63
C VAL A 91 -16.01 25.22 18.48
N ARG A 92 -16.07 23.93 18.77
CA ARG A 92 -15.04 22.94 18.44
C ARG A 92 -15.45 22.23 17.17
N ASP A 93 -14.66 22.35 16.12
CA ASP A 93 -14.83 21.50 14.96
C ASP A 93 -14.27 20.10 15.31
N PRO A 94 -15.04 19.05 15.08
CA PRO A 94 -14.61 17.70 15.37
C PRO A 94 -13.45 17.28 14.48
N ALA A 95 -12.59 16.39 15.00
CA ALA A 95 -11.48 15.87 14.26
C ALA A 95 -11.92 14.75 13.29
N LEU A 96 -11.16 14.56 12.23
CA LEU A 96 -11.30 13.43 11.33
C LEU A 96 -10.28 12.38 11.75
N PRO A 97 -10.71 11.24 12.32
CA PRO A 97 -9.79 10.16 12.58
C PRO A 97 -9.22 9.67 11.25
N ILE A 98 -7.91 9.66 11.13
CA ILE A 98 -7.22 9.05 10.01
C ILE A 98 -7.02 7.58 10.39
N THR A 99 -7.84 6.72 9.88
CA THR A 99 -7.61 5.29 9.94
C THR A 99 -6.41 5.02 9.00
N ARG A 100 -5.21 4.93 9.59
CA ARG A 100 -3.94 4.77 8.84
C ARG A 100 -3.73 3.33 8.35
N ASN A 101 -4.77 2.53 8.36
CA ASN A 101 -4.69 1.12 8.04
C ASN A 101 -4.98 0.88 6.57
N VAL A 102 -4.06 1.32 5.71
CA VAL A 102 -4.06 0.93 4.30
C VAL A 102 -3.06 -0.21 4.13
N LEU A 103 -3.52 -1.32 3.57
CA LEU A 103 -2.67 -2.43 3.17
C LEU A 103 -2.57 -2.45 1.63
N VAL A 104 -1.37 -2.32 1.10
CA VAL A 104 -1.10 -2.61 -0.31
C VAL A 104 -0.51 -4.01 -0.40
N PHE A 105 -1.22 -4.93 -1.02
CA PHE A 105 -0.83 -6.34 -1.09
C PHE A 105 -0.60 -6.79 -2.52
N TRP A 106 0.60 -7.30 -2.80
CA TRP A 106 0.95 -7.89 -4.08
C TRP A 106 0.87 -9.42 -4.04
N GLU A 107 -0.10 -9.97 -4.75
CA GLU A 107 -0.27 -11.41 -4.89
C GLU A 107 0.74 -11.98 -5.88
N ARG A 108 1.56 -12.91 -5.41
CA ARG A 108 2.58 -13.58 -6.23
C ARG A 108 2.22 -15.01 -6.63
N THR A 109 1.08 -15.54 -6.16
CA THR A 109 0.51 -16.81 -6.61
C THR A 109 -0.48 -16.56 -7.75
N GLY A 110 -0.72 -17.55 -8.60
CA GLY A 110 -1.62 -17.43 -9.75
C GLY A 110 -0.98 -16.72 -10.95
N GLN A 111 0.34 -16.57 -10.96
CA GLN A 111 1.05 -15.89 -12.04
C GLN A 111 1.15 -16.78 -13.30
N SER A 112 0.75 -16.25 -14.46
CA SER A 112 0.85 -16.95 -15.75
C SER A 112 2.28 -17.14 -16.26
N GLY A 113 3.25 -16.49 -15.60
CA GLY A 113 4.65 -16.42 -16.05
C GLY A 113 4.90 -15.39 -17.16
N SER A 114 3.93 -14.55 -17.47
CA SER A 114 4.10 -13.46 -18.42
C SER A 114 4.90 -12.33 -17.82
N VAL A 115 6.12 -12.10 -18.30
CA VAL A 115 6.99 -11.00 -17.86
C VAL A 115 6.27 -9.65 -17.94
N LYS A 116 5.54 -9.40 -19.04
CA LYS A 116 4.81 -8.13 -19.23
C LYS A 116 3.73 -7.91 -18.16
N ARG A 117 3.02 -8.97 -17.74
CA ARG A 117 2.01 -8.87 -16.67
C ARG A 117 2.67 -8.61 -15.33
N THR A 118 3.76 -9.31 -15.05
CA THR A 118 4.55 -9.09 -13.84
C THR A 118 5.11 -7.67 -13.76
N ASP A 119 5.65 -7.15 -14.87
CA ASP A 119 6.16 -5.78 -14.93
C ASP A 119 5.04 -4.75 -14.70
N ALA A 120 3.88 -4.92 -15.34
CA ALA A 120 2.73 -4.04 -15.15
C ALA A 120 2.22 -4.05 -13.70
N GLN A 121 2.17 -5.24 -13.05
CA GLN A 121 1.84 -5.34 -11.63
C GLN A 121 2.88 -4.63 -10.76
N ALA A 122 4.18 -4.87 -11.01
CA ALA A 122 5.27 -4.25 -10.26
C ALA A 122 5.21 -2.71 -10.35
N GLU A 123 5.04 -2.18 -11.57
CA GLU A 123 4.85 -0.75 -11.76
C GLU A 123 3.62 -0.22 -11.03
N THR A 124 2.51 -0.94 -11.07
CA THR A 124 1.26 -0.55 -10.38
C THR A 124 1.46 -0.52 -8.87
N VAL A 125 2.07 -1.56 -8.29
CA VAL A 125 2.37 -1.63 -6.84
C VAL A 125 3.25 -0.46 -6.42
N VAL A 126 4.39 -0.27 -7.12
CA VAL A 126 5.34 0.79 -6.75
C VAL A 126 4.73 2.17 -6.94
N SER A 127 3.92 2.37 -7.99
CA SER A 127 3.22 3.63 -8.24
C SER A 127 2.18 3.96 -7.19
N ALA A 128 1.38 2.95 -6.78
CA ALA A 128 0.39 3.12 -5.71
C ALA A 128 1.07 3.43 -4.36
N CYS A 129 2.12 2.68 -4.00
CA CYS A 129 2.90 2.93 -2.78
C CYS A 129 3.53 4.33 -2.78
N ARG A 130 4.06 4.76 -3.92
CA ARG A 130 4.65 6.10 -4.06
C ARG A 130 3.59 7.19 -3.90
N SER A 131 2.43 7.02 -4.51
CA SER A 131 1.33 7.98 -4.38
C SER A 131 0.84 8.12 -2.94
N LEU A 132 0.71 7.01 -2.20
CA LEU A 132 0.38 7.02 -0.78
C LEU A 132 1.45 7.75 0.05
N SER A 133 2.74 7.45 -0.18
CA SER A 133 3.86 8.11 0.50
C SER A 133 3.91 9.61 0.20
N ASP A 134 3.72 10.01 -1.07
CA ASP A 134 3.70 11.42 -1.49
C ASP A 134 2.51 12.18 -0.86
N SER A 135 1.42 11.48 -0.58
CA SER A 135 0.24 12.01 0.14
C SER A 135 0.42 12.02 1.67
N GLY A 136 1.56 11.57 2.19
CA GLY A 136 1.84 11.49 3.62
C GLY A 136 1.03 10.41 4.36
N ILE A 137 0.45 9.46 3.63
CA ILE A 137 -0.31 8.35 4.19
C ILE A 137 0.66 7.23 4.56
N GLN A 138 0.61 6.80 5.82
CA GLN A 138 1.33 5.61 6.27
C GLN A 138 0.52 4.38 5.89
N PHE A 139 1.19 3.32 5.46
CA PHE A 139 0.53 2.09 5.02
C PHE A 139 1.43 0.88 5.26
N THR A 140 0.82 -0.30 5.19
CA THR A 140 1.56 -1.56 5.19
C THR A 140 1.70 -2.06 3.75
N LEU A 141 2.92 -2.39 3.34
CA LEU A 141 3.21 -3.05 2.08
C LEU A 141 3.42 -4.53 2.32
N GLY A 142 2.66 -5.37 1.63
CA GLY A 142 2.72 -6.82 1.77
C GLY A 142 2.85 -7.55 0.44
N TRP A 143 3.45 -8.72 0.48
CA TRP A 143 3.47 -9.68 -0.61
C TRP A 143 3.63 -11.10 -0.07
N ASN A 144 3.27 -12.09 -0.86
CA ASN A 144 3.58 -13.46 -0.52
C ASN A 144 4.90 -13.90 -1.18
N ASP A 145 5.80 -14.42 -0.36
CA ASP A 145 6.98 -15.14 -0.83
C ASP A 145 6.58 -16.58 -1.13
N THR A 146 6.53 -16.91 -2.41
CA THR A 146 6.08 -18.23 -2.86
C THR A 146 7.12 -19.33 -2.62
N ASP A 147 8.38 -19.00 -2.36
CA ASP A 147 9.43 -19.97 -2.08
C ASP A 147 9.39 -20.41 -0.62
N SER A 148 9.22 -19.49 0.30
CA SER A 148 9.08 -19.79 1.73
C SER A 148 7.63 -20.03 2.17
N ASN A 149 6.65 -19.72 1.32
CA ASN A 149 5.22 -19.79 1.59
C ASN A 149 4.79 -18.94 2.80
N VAL A 150 5.34 -17.73 2.89
CA VAL A 150 5.13 -16.78 3.98
C VAL A 150 4.66 -15.44 3.41
N CYS A 151 3.75 -14.77 4.12
CA CYS A 151 3.44 -13.36 3.87
C CYS A 151 4.48 -12.48 4.53
N VAL A 152 5.06 -11.60 3.73
CA VAL A 152 6.00 -10.57 4.17
C VAL A 152 5.24 -9.26 4.26
N LEU A 153 5.31 -8.58 5.40
CA LEU A 153 4.67 -7.30 5.66
C LEU A 153 5.71 -6.30 6.14
N HIS A 154 5.62 -5.08 5.63
CA HIS A 154 6.48 -3.96 6.02
C HIS A 154 5.63 -2.71 6.23
N GLU A 155 5.79 -2.09 7.38
CA GLU A 155 5.22 -0.77 7.63
C GLU A 155 6.02 0.30 6.89
N ILE A 156 5.34 1.16 6.16
CA ILE A 156 5.91 2.25 5.38
C ILE A 156 5.43 3.56 5.99
N CYS A 157 6.34 4.24 6.67
CA CYS A 157 6.07 5.54 7.28
C CYS A 157 6.47 6.70 6.37
N GLY A 158 7.27 6.44 5.34
CA GLY A 158 7.73 7.46 4.42
C GLY A 158 8.48 6.91 3.22
N MET A 159 8.96 7.81 2.37
CA MET A 159 9.63 7.46 1.12
C MET A 159 10.94 6.68 1.33
N GLU A 160 11.66 6.93 2.42
CA GLU A 160 12.92 6.23 2.71
C GLU A 160 12.68 4.75 2.98
N ASP A 161 11.61 4.42 3.76
CA ASP A 161 11.22 3.05 4.04
C ASP A 161 10.83 2.33 2.75
N LEU A 162 10.03 3.00 1.91
CA LEU A 162 9.60 2.47 0.62
C LEU A 162 10.79 2.13 -0.28
N VAL A 163 11.74 3.04 -0.44
CA VAL A 163 12.95 2.82 -1.26
C VAL A 163 13.77 1.65 -0.73
N GLY A 164 13.86 1.49 0.60
CA GLY A 164 14.57 0.37 1.23
C GLY A 164 13.91 -1.00 0.99
N VAL A 165 12.60 -1.05 0.85
CA VAL A 165 11.81 -2.29 0.70
C VAL A 165 11.64 -2.72 -0.77
N ILE A 166 11.59 -1.78 -1.72
CA ILE A 166 11.38 -2.07 -3.15
C ILE A 166 12.30 -3.19 -3.70
N PRO A 167 13.62 -3.22 -3.44
CA PRO A 167 14.46 -4.30 -3.96
C PRO A 167 14.03 -5.69 -3.50
N ARG A 168 13.57 -5.82 -2.25
CA ARG A 168 13.07 -7.09 -1.71
C ARG A 168 11.75 -7.49 -2.32
N LEU A 169 10.85 -6.53 -2.50
CA LEU A 169 9.56 -6.71 -3.17
C LEU A 169 9.75 -7.23 -4.59
N LEU A 170 10.64 -6.62 -5.36
CA LEU A 170 10.90 -6.97 -6.77
C LEU A 170 11.63 -8.31 -6.93
N CYS A 171 12.36 -8.75 -5.91
CA CYS A 171 12.99 -10.06 -5.90
C CYS A 171 12.02 -11.20 -5.54
N ALA A 172 10.80 -10.90 -5.09
CA ALA A 172 9.82 -11.92 -4.73
C ALA A 172 9.42 -12.76 -5.95
N ALA A 173 9.63 -14.08 -5.84
CA ALA A 173 9.28 -15.02 -6.91
C ALA A 173 7.76 -15.14 -7.06
N GLY A 174 7.28 -15.22 -8.30
CA GLY A 174 5.89 -15.54 -8.61
C GLY A 174 5.74 -16.99 -9.05
N ARG A 175 4.67 -17.67 -8.63
CA ARG A 175 4.33 -19.03 -9.04
C ARG A 175 2.92 -19.12 -9.60
N LYS A 176 2.71 -20.08 -10.48
CA LYS A 176 1.38 -20.37 -11.02
C LYS A 176 0.49 -21.03 -9.97
N ASP A 177 1.05 -22.02 -9.29
CA ASP A 177 0.34 -22.85 -8.33
C ASP A 177 0.86 -22.61 -6.92
N GLY A 178 0.00 -22.75 -5.93
CA GLY A 178 0.35 -22.60 -4.52
C GLY A 178 -0.81 -22.04 -3.69
N VAL A 179 -0.53 -21.83 -2.41
CA VAL A 179 -1.47 -21.14 -1.52
C VAL A 179 -1.44 -19.66 -1.86
N GLY A 180 -2.61 -19.06 -2.10
CA GLY A 180 -2.73 -17.64 -2.36
C GLY A 180 -2.23 -16.82 -1.18
N GLY A 181 -1.58 -15.69 -1.48
CA GLY A 181 -1.07 -14.80 -0.46
C GLY A 181 -2.17 -14.19 0.40
N ALA A 182 -3.33 -13.88 -0.19
CA ALA A 182 -4.50 -13.46 0.56
C ALA A 182 -4.94 -14.52 1.59
N SER A 183 -4.93 -15.81 1.21
CA SER A 183 -5.26 -16.92 2.12
C SER A 183 -4.25 -17.03 3.27
N LEU A 184 -2.96 -16.93 2.95
CA LEU A 184 -1.90 -16.93 3.96
C LEU A 184 -2.04 -15.75 4.92
N LEU A 185 -2.35 -14.57 4.42
CA LEU A 185 -2.54 -13.36 5.22
C LEU A 185 -3.70 -13.52 6.20
N VAL A 186 -4.86 -13.96 5.73
CA VAL A 186 -6.04 -14.21 6.56
C VAL A 186 -5.75 -15.22 7.67
N GLN A 187 -4.96 -16.26 7.37
CA GLN A 187 -4.66 -17.33 8.34
C GLN A 187 -3.57 -16.96 9.33
N THR A 188 -2.54 -16.22 8.90
CA THR A 188 -1.35 -15.99 9.72
C THR A 188 -1.34 -14.62 10.39
N ARG A 189 -1.91 -13.61 9.77
CA ARG A 189 -1.89 -12.22 10.22
C ARG A 189 -3.25 -11.53 10.01
N PRO A 190 -4.32 -12.04 10.64
CA PRO A 190 -5.63 -11.40 10.56
C PRO A 190 -5.63 -9.96 11.13
N ASP A 191 -4.69 -9.67 12.03
CA ASP A 191 -4.44 -8.34 12.61
C ASP A 191 -3.93 -7.31 11.61
N ALA A 192 -3.33 -7.76 10.52
CA ALA A 192 -2.85 -6.88 9.43
C ALA A 192 -3.95 -6.53 8.41
N LEU A 193 -5.13 -7.12 8.55
CA LEU A 193 -6.29 -6.81 7.70
C LEU A 193 -6.89 -5.49 8.16
N CYS A 194 -6.72 -4.49 7.34
CA CYS A 194 -7.01 -3.10 7.62
C CYS A 194 -8.34 -2.67 7.00
N GLY A 195 -8.84 -1.50 7.42
CA GLY A 195 -10.07 -0.93 6.86
C GLY A 195 -10.03 -0.74 5.34
N HIS A 196 -8.85 -0.49 4.78
CA HIS A 196 -8.65 -0.29 3.34
C HIS A 196 -7.54 -1.19 2.81
N MET A 197 -7.82 -1.95 1.77
CA MET A 197 -6.86 -2.86 1.14
C MET A 197 -6.82 -2.66 -0.36
N VAL A 198 -5.63 -2.47 -0.91
CA VAL A 198 -5.35 -2.51 -2.35
C VAL A 198 -4.72 -3.87 -2.66
N TYR A 199 -5.48 -4.74 -3.28
CA TYR A 199 -5.01 -6.06 -3.71
C TYR A 199 -4.58 -5.99 -5.17
N ILE A 200 -3.36 -6.37 -5.48
CA ILE A 200 -2.82 -6.34 -6.84
C ILE A 200 -2.38 -7.74 -7.22
N GLY A 201 -2.89 -8.26 -8.33
CA GLY A 201 -2.57 -9.61 -8.77
C GLY A 201 -2.91 -9.85 -10.23
N GLU A 202 -2.67 -11.07 -10.69
CA GLU A 202 -3.07 -11.49 -12.04
C GLU A 202 -4.51 -12.02 -12.02
N GLU A 203 -4.81 -12.89 -11.08
CA GLU A 203 -6.12 -13.46 -10.87
C GLU A 203 -6.56 -13.29 -9.40
N PRO A 204 -7.86 -13.24 -9.13
CA PRO A 204 -8.35 -13.15 -7.77
C PRO A 204 -8.06 -14.45 -7.00
N CYS A 205 -7.49 -14.32 -5.82
CA CYS A 205 -7.44 -15.42 -4.87
C CYS A 205 -8.83 -15.69 -4.28
N ALA A 206 -9.16 -16.94 -3.99
CA ALA A 206 -10.46 -17.34 -3.44
C ALA A 206 -10.82 -16.57 -2.14
N ASP A 207 -9.83 -16.21 -1.34
CA ASP A 207 -10.04 -15.55 -0.05
C ASP A 207 -10.12 -14.02 -0.14
N VAL A 208 -9.95 -13.42 -1.32
CA VAL A 208 -10.20 -11.96 -1.51
C VAL A 208 -11.64 -11.60 -1.13
N LEU A 209 -12.61 -12.48 -1.39
CA LEU A 209 -14.00 -12.31 -0.94
C LEU A 209 -14.14 -12.34 0.59
N GLN A 210 -13.28 -13.08 1.30
CA GLN A 210 -13.26 -13.05 2.76
C GLN A 210 -12.67 -11.74 3.28
N MET A 211 -11.62 -11.23 2.63
CA MET A 211 -11.04 -9.93 2.95
C MET A 211 -12.06 -8.80 2.78
N GLN A 212 -12.92 -8.86 1.75
CA GLN A 212 -14.00 -7.89 1.53
C GLN A 212 -15.05 -7.84 2.66
N ARG A 213 -15.15 -8.90 3.47
CA ARG A 213 -16.01 -8.91 4.67
C ARG A 213 -15.38 -8.23 5.87
N LEU A 214 -14.06 -8.06 5.84
CA LEU A 214 -13.27 -7.50 6.95
C LEU A 214 -12.92 -6.03 6.71
N GLY A 215 -12.99 -5.57 5.46
CA GLY A 215 -12.70 -4.19 5.11
C GLY A 215 -12.98 -3.90 3.65
N HIS A 216 -12.76 -2.64 3.24
CA HIS A 216 -12.90 -2.24 1.84
C HIS A 216 -11.69 -2.76 1.05
N VAL A 217 -11.93 -3.59 0.04
CA VAL A 217 -10.88 -4.16 -0.81
C VAL A 217 -11.03 -3.67 -2.24
N THR A 218 -10.07 -2.92 -2.71
CA THR A 218 -9.94 -2.54 -4.12
C THR A 218 -8.99 -3.52 -4.80
N ALA A 219 -9.53 -4.42 -5.60
CA ALA A 219 -8.74 -5.42 -6.31
C ALA A 219 -8.39 -4.93 -7.72
N LEU A 220 -7.08 -4.79 -8.00
CA LEU A 220 -6.52 -4.45 -9.30
C LEU A 220 -6.01 -5.72 -9.97
N LEU A 221 -6.65 -6.15 -11.04
CA LEU A 221 -6.38 -7.44 -11.67
C LEU A 221 -5.96 -7.27 -13.13
N CYS A 222 -4.85 -7.88 -13.53
CA CYS A 222 -4.37 -7.87 -14.92
C CYS A 222 -4.66 -9.18 -15.68
N GLY A 223 -5.47 -10.06 -15.10
CA GLY A 223 -5.90 -11.33 -15.69
C GLY A 223 -7.19 -11.24 -16.51
N GLU A 224 -7.65 -12.40 -16.94
CA GLU A 224 -8.86 -12.53 -17.77
C GLU A 224 -10.13 -12.77 -16.94
N SER A 225 -9.99 -13.09 -15.65
CA SER A 225 -11.10 -13.42 -14.78
C SER A 225 -11.46 -12.23 -13.88
N PRO A 226 -12.44 -11.40 -14.25
CA PRO A 226 -12.84 -10.29 -13.40
C PRO A 226 -13.56 -10.81 -12.13
N LEU A 227 -13.19 -10.27 -11.00
CA LEU A 227 -13.97 -10.39 -9.76
C LEU A 227 -15.02 -9.27 -9.74
N GLU A 228 -16.20 -9.53 -9.25
CA GLU A 228 -17.22 -8.49 -9.08
C GLU A 228 -16.67 -7.39 -8.14
N GLY A 229 -16.68 -6.15 -8.60
CA GLY A 229 -16.10 -5.02 -7.88
C GLY A 229 -14.58 -4.85 -8.04
N SER A 230 -13.89 -5.68 -8.85
CA SER A 230 -12.49 -5.46 -9.18
C SER A 230 -12.31 -4.45 -10.33
N ILE A 231 -11.16 -3.80 -10.36
CA ILE A 231 -10.73 -2.92 -11.44
C ILE A 231 -9.79 -3.74 -12.35
N PRO A 232 -10.26 -4.24 -13.50
CA PRO A 232 -9.41 -4.92 -14.44
C PRO A 232 -8.52 -3.91 -15.17
N PHE A 233 -7.28 -4.25 -15.43
CA PHE A 233 -6.38 -3.43 -16.23
C PHE A 233 -5.64 -4.23 -17.31
N ASP A 234 -5.45 -3.60 -18.44
CA ASP A 234 -4.75 -4.17 -19.59
C ASP A 234 -3.27 -3.81 -19.56
N VAL A 235 -2.41 -4.79 -19.79
CA VAL A 235 -0.93 -4.64 -19.81
C VAL A 235 -0.45 -3.57 -20.78
N GLY A 236 -1.23 -3.26 -21.82
CA GLY A 236 -0.88 -2.22 -22.81
C GLY A 236 -1.35 -0.83 -22.44
N ARG A 237 -2.31 -0.68 -21.51
CA ARG A 237 -2.98 0.60 -21.19
C ARG A 237 -3.18 0.86 -19.71
N TYR A 238 -2.58 0.06 -18.82
CA TYR A 238 -2.78 0.18 -17.35
C TYR A 238 -2.46 1.58 -16.81
N ARG A 239 -1.49 2.28 -17.36
CA ARG A 239 -1.13 3.64 -16.93
C ARG A 239 -2.26 4.65 -17.15
N GLU A 240 -3.08 4.45 -18.18
CA GLU A 240 -4.24 5.29 -18.47
C GLU A 240 -5.47 4.85 -17.65
N GLN A 241 -5.61 3.54 -17.44
CA GLN A 241 -6.76 2.94 -16.74
C GLN A 241 -6.70 3.15 -15.22
N LEU A 242 -5.49 3.17 -14.64
CA LEU A 242 -5.26 3.27 -13.21
C LEU A 242 -4.87 4.67 -12.74
N GLY A 243 -5.24 5.71 -13.47
CA GLY A 243 -4.93 7.10 -13.11
C GLY A 243 -5.59 7.58 -11.81
N GLU A 244 -6.72 6.97 -11.43
CA GLU A 244 -7.46 7.27 -10.20
C GLU A 244 -8.06 5.98 -9.62
N ILE A 245 -7.85 5.75 -8.33
CA ILE A 245 -8.30 4.55 -7.62
C ILE A 245 -8.95 4.97 -6.31
N ASP A 246 -10.17 4.50 -6.10
CA ASP A 246 -10.89 4.65 -4.84
C ASP A 246 -10.59 3.43 -3.94
N VAL A 247 -10.13 3.70 -2.72
CA VAL A 247 -9.67 2.70 -1.74
C VAL A 247 -10.39 2.86 -0.43
#